data_a0dfa30dabddfcf1e608d4efd8eae228
#
_entry.id   a0dfa30dabddfcf1e608d4efd8eae228
#
_cell.length_a   1.000
_cell.length_b   1.000
_cell.length_c   1.000
_cell.angle_alpha   90.00
_cell.angle_beta   90.00
_cell.angle_gamma   90.00
#
_symmetry.space_group_name_H-M   'P 1'
#
loop_
_entity.id
_entity.type
_entity.pdbx_description
1 polymer ?
#
loop_
_entity_poly.entity_id
_entity_poly.type
_entity_poly.pdbx_seq_one_letter_code
_entity_poly.pdbx_strand_id
1 'polypeptide(L)'
;MDTSKQNTASKILDALTSDIIQGVFPPGEKLQIKTLKDRYKVGTSPIREALSQLIAKDLVVSENQKGFYVSNISIDDLTDIYQARSKIEGLCLDMAIKKGGDFWESKIIAASHLLAKYSKSENIDMDEWQNRHFSFHEALVSGCNSPRLFQIRQSLYEKSTRYRNLWLQENVTNYDRLQANQNEHVALMVLVLERDSIPAQKLIEAHIMTPVEIIKKNLIKA
;
A
#
# COMPACT_ATOMS: atom_id res chain seq x y z
N MET A 1 29.67 7.87 -12.72
CA MET A 1 28.62 8.40 -11.81
C MET A 1 28.74 7.69 -10.47
N ASP A 2 28.79 8.43 -9.39
CA ASP A 2 29.20 7.95 -8.06
C ASP A 2 28.11 7.08 -7.41
N THR A 3 28.28 5.76 -7.48
CA THR A 3 27.35 4.74 -6.94
C THR A 3 27.11 4.91 -5.43
N SER A 4 28.02 5.54 -4.70
CA SER A 4 27.89 5.79 -3.25
C SER A 4 26.85 6.87 -2.95
N LYS A 5 26.74 7.91 -3.76
CA LYS A 5 25.76 8.99 -3.61
C LYS A 5 24.35 8.55 -3.96
N GLN A 6 24.21 7.72 -5.01
CA GLN A 6 22.92 7.16 -5.42
C GLN A 6 22.35 6.22 -4.34
N ASN A 7 23.22 5.42 -3.71
CA ASN A 7 22.84 4.57 -2.58
C ASN A 7 22.37 5.39 -1.35
N THR A 8 23.00 6.55 -1.10
CA THR A 8 22.61 7.43 0.03
C THR A 8 21.25 8.07 -0.22
N ALA A 9 20.98 8.60 -1.42
CA ALA A 9 19.67 9.21 -1.74
C ALA A 9 18.53 8.21 -1.66
N SER A 10 18.73 6.97 -2.12
CA SER A 10 17.74 5.88 -1.99
C SER A 10 17.45 5.56 -0.53
N LYS A 11 18.47 5.41 0.31
CA LYS A 11 18.27 5.15 1.75
C LYS A 11 17.49 6.27 2.44
N ILE A 12 17.75 7.53 2.06
CA ILE A 12 17.02 8.68 2.61
C ILE A 12 15.59 8.70 2.10
N LEU A 13 15.35 8.38 0.83
CA LEU A 13 14.02 8.24 0.28
C LEU A 13 13.19 7.21 1.07
N ASP A 14 13.75 6.04 1.31
CA ASP A 14 13.07 4.97 2.04
C ASP A 14 12.79 5.36 3.50
N ALA A 15 13.78 5.94 4.19
CA ALA A 15 13.63 6.38 5.57
C ALA A 15 12.59 7.51 5.70
N LEU A 16 12.64 8.51 4.82
CA LEU A 16 11.70 9.63 4.83
C LEU A 16 10.29 9.19 4.41
N THR A 17 10.17 8.25 3.47
CA THR A 17 8.90 7.60 3.13
C THR A 17 8.29 6.92 4.35
N SER A 18 9.08 6.12 5.07
CA SER A 18 8.64 5.44 6.29
C SER A 18 8.20 6.43 7.36
N ASP A 19 9.00 7.46 7.62
CA ASP A 19 8.68 8.48 8.63
C ASP A 19 7.37 9.24 8.31
N ILE A 20 7.11 9.56 7.04
CA ILE A 20 5.85 10.18 6.61
C ILE A 20 4.67 9.22 6.78
N ILE A 21 4.83 7.98 6.34
CA ILE A 21 3.77 6.96 6.42
C ILE A 21 3.43 6.61 7.88
N GLN A 22 4.43 6.58 8.77
CA GLN A 22 4.25 6.33 10.20
C GLN A 22 3.77 7.56 10.99
N GLY A 23 3.64 8.73 10.34
CA GLY A 23 3.15 9.95 10.98
C GLY A 23 4.19 10.69 11.83
N VAL A 24 5.47 10.35 11.70
CA VAL A 24 6.58 11.12 12.33
C VAL A 24 6.58 12.56 11.78
N PHE A 25 6.25 12.71 10.51
CA PHE A 25 5.92 13.97 9.88
C PHE A 25 4.43 13.95 9.50
N PRO A 26 3.56 14.62 10.28
CA PRO A 26 2.12 14.60 10.03
C PRO A 26 1.73 15.30 8.73
N PRO A 27 0.53 15.03 8.18
CA PRO A 27 0.00 15.72 7.01
C PRO A 27 0.04 17.24 7.17
N GLY A 28 0.49 17.93 6.14
CA GLY A 28 0.64 19.40 6.12
C GLY A 28 1.90 19.94 6.83
N GLU A 29 2.69 19.09 7.48
CA GLU A 29 3.91 19.54 8.15
C GLU A 29 4.97 20.03 7.15
N LYS A 30 5.64 21.12 7.51
CA LYS A 30 6.74 21.69 6.73
C LYS A 30 8.03 20.88 6.92
N LEU A 31 8.53 20.32 5.83
CA LEU A 31 9.78 19.55 5.78
C LEU A 31 10.99 20.49 5.62
N GLN A 32 11.53 20.94 6.74
CA GLN A 32 12.69 21.83 6.74
C GLN A 32 13.97 21.05 6.42
N ILE A 33 14.70 21.46 5.36
CA ILE A 33 15.94 20.79 4.93
C ILE A 33 16.97 20.71 6.07
N LYS A 34 17.04 21.74 6.92
CA LYS A 34 17.94 21.74 8.09
C LYS A 34 17.60 20.59 9.04
N THR A 35 16.33 20.48 9.43
CA THR A 35 15.85 19.39 10.32
C THR A 35 16.11 18.01 9.74
N LEU A 36 15.83 17.83 8.44
CA LEU A 36 16.06 16.54 7.75
C LEU A 36 17.55 16.19 7.69
N LYS A 37 18.43 17.17 7.43
CA LYS A 37 19.88 16.97 7.47
C LYS A 37 20.35 16.50 8.86
N ASP A 38 19.84 17.15 9.90
CA ASP A 38 20.22 16.85 11.28
C ASP A 38 19.69 15.46 11.71
N ARG A 39 18.49 15.09 11.26
CA ARG A 39 17.88 13.78 11.54
C ARG A 39 18.61 12.64 10.85
N TYR A 40 18.83 12.77 9.53
CA TYR A 40 19.40 11.67 8.72
C TYR A 40 20.92 11.72 8.58
N LYS A 41 21.58 12.71 9.17
CA LYS A 41 23.05 12.88 9.16
C LYS A 41 23.65 12.92 7.76
N VAL A 42 23.00 13.63 6.82
CA VAL A 42 23.44 13.74 5.42
C VAL A 42 23.46 15.19 4.93
N GLY A 43 24.06 15.41 3.75
CA GLY A 43 24.09 16.71 3.10
C GLY A 43 22.75 17.13 2.48
N THR A 44 22.72 18.33 1.91
CA THR A 44 21.50 18.91 1.29
C THR A 44 21.10 18.18 0.01
N SER A 45 22.06 17.73 -0.80
CA SER A 45 21.77 17.14 -2.12
C SER A 45 20.92 15.86 -2.02
N PRO A 46 21.28 14.83 -1.24
CA PRO A 46 20.47 13.63 -1.11
C PRO A 46 19.07 13.90 -0.50
N ILE A 47 18.93 14.90 0.39
CA ILE A 47 17.61 15.31 0.90
C ILE A 47 16.74 15.89 -0.22
N ARG A 48 17.28 16.79 -1.04
CA ARG A 48 16.52 17.39 -2.14
C ARG A 48 16.12 16.36 -3.19
N GLU A 49 17.00 15.41 -3.47
CA GLU A 49 16.72 14.30 -4.39
C GLU A 49 15.59 13.41 -3.86
N ALA A 50 15.64 13.02 -2.58
CA ALA A 50 14.58 12.26 -1.95
C ALA A 50 13.24 13.03 -1.95
N LEU A 51 13.24 14.32 -1.60
CA LEU A 51 12.03 15.16 -1.65
C LEU A 51 11.46 15.27 -3.06
N SER A 52 12.30 15.38 -4.10
CA SER A 52 11.84 15.40 -5.48
C SER A 52 11.14 14.09 -5.88
N GLN A 53 11.66 12.95 -5.44
CA GLN A 53 11.04 11.63 -5.69
C GLN A 53 9.74 11.47 -4.88
N LEU A 54 9.66 12.02 -3.66
CA LEU A 54 8.44 12.01 -2.85
C LEU A 54 7.33 12.89 -3.44
N ILE A 55 7.68 13.97 -4.15
CA ILE A 55 6.70 14.76 -4.92
C ILE A 55 6.11 13.90 -6.04
N ALA A 56 6.93 13.14 -6.76
CA ALA A 56 6.44 12.24 -7.81
C ALA A 56 5.55 11.09 -7.28
N LYS A 57 5.68 10.78 -5.98
CA LYS A 57 4.84 9.81 -5.26
C LYS A 57 3.63 10.43 -4.54
N ASP A 58 3.39 11.73 -4.71
CA ASP A 58 2.34 12.52 -4.03
C ASP A 58 2.39 12.47 -2.48
N LEU A 59 3.53 12.11 -1.90
CA LEU A 59 3.74 12.12 -0.45
C LEU A 59 4.21 13.48 0.07
N VAL A 60 4.75 14.30 -0.82
CA VAL A 60 5.25 15.66 -0.53
C VAL A 60 4.74 16.61 -1.61
N VAL A 61 4.39 17.82 -1.20
CA VAL A 61 4.09 18.93 -2.11
C VAL A 61 5.16 19.99 -1.99
N SER A 62 5.47 20.65 -3.12
CA SER A 62 6.34 21.82 -3.14
C SER A 62 5.50 23.07 -3.34
N GLU A 63 5.52 23.98 -2.37
CA GLU A 63 4.93 25.30 -2.53
C GLU A 63 6.00 26.30 -2.98
N ASN A 64 5.68 27.07 -4.03
CA ASN A 64 6.60 28.06 -4.58
C ASN A 64 7.10 29.00 -3.48
N GLN A 65 8.43 29.12 -3.34
CA GLN A 65 9.14 29.95 -2.37
C GLN A 65 8.88 29.64 -0.89
N LYS A 66 7.98 28.71 -0.55
CA LYS A 66 7.68 28.32 0.85
C LYS A 66 8.35 27.02 1.27
N GLY A 67 8.69 26.14 0.31
CA GLY A 67 9.42 24.90 0.56
C GLY A 67 8.58 23.65 0.37
N PHE A 68 8.94 22.60 1.10
CA PHE A 68 8.34 21.27 1.01
C PHE A 68 7.42 21.00 2.19
N TYR A 69 6.31 20.34 1.94
CA TYR A 69 5.31 19.98 2.96
C TYR A 69 4.86 18.55 2.74
N VAL A 70 4.56 17.82 3.81
CA VAL A 70 3.86 16.54 3.71
C VAL A 70 2.50 16.77 3.06
N SER A 71 2.15 15.96 2.07
CA SER A 71 0.85 16.07 1.39
C SER A 71 -0.29 15.90 2.40
N ASN A 72 -1.32 16.72 2.28
CA ASN A 72 -2.52 16.58 3.09
C ASN A 72 -3.24 15.26 2.77
N ILE A 73 -4.01 14.78 3.72
CA ILE A 73 -4.96 13.68 3.54
C ILE A 73 -6.37 14.27 3.46
N SER A 74 -7.23 13.69 2.62
CA SER A 74 -8.62 14.11 2.50
C SER A 74 -9.54 12.92 2.21
N ILE A 75 -10.83 13.09 2.48
CA ILE A 75 -11.86 12.07 2.18
C ILE A 75 -12.01 11.89 0.68
N ASP A 76 -11.89 12.97 -0.10
CA ASP A 76 -12.02 12.92 -1.55
C ASP A 76 -10.85 12.17 -2.18
N ASP A 77 -9.60 12.51 -1.80
CA ASP A 77 -8.39 11.81 -2.27
C ASP A 77 -8.39 10.32 -1.84
N LEU A 78 -8.76 10.03 -0.58
CA LEU A 78 -8.97 8.66 -0.12
C LEU A 78 -9.92 7.88 -1.03
N THR A 79 -11.09 8.49 -1.29
CA THR A 79 -12.15 7.84 -2.05
C THR A 79 -11.72 7.58 -3.49
N ASP A 80 -11.10 8.57 -4.15
CA ASP A 80 -10.63 8.48 -5.54
C ASP A 80 -9.53 7.42 -5.68
N ILE A 81 -8.50 7.45 -4.81
CA ILE A 81 -7.42 6.45 -4.84
C ILE A 81 -7.98 5.02 -4.68
N TYR A 82 -8.87 4.80 -3.72
CA TYR A 82 -9.40 3.46 -3.47
C TYR A 82 -10.35 2.99 -4.56
N GLN A 83 -11.16 3.88 -5.16
CA GLN A 83 -11.99 3.57 -6.32
C GLN A 83 -11.13 3.19 -7.53
N ALA A 84 -10.12 4.00 -7.87
CA ALA A 84 -9.19 3.67 -8.94
C ALA A 84 -8.47 2.33 -8.69
N ARG A 85 -8.00 2.13 -7.46
CA ARG A 85 -7.32 0.90 -7.06
C ARG A 85 -8.22 -0.32 -7.18
N SER A 86 -9.48 -0.24 -6.70
CA SER A 86 -10.41 -1.36 -6.78
C SER A 86 -10.64 -1.82 -8.22
N LYS A 87 -10.78 -0.88 -9.16
CA LYS A 87 -10.98 -1.18 -10.60
C LYS A 87 -9.74 -1.81 -11.23
N ILE A 88 -8.56 -1.32 -10.92
CA ILE A 88 -7.30 -1.88 -11.44
C ILE A 88 -7.04 -3.28 -10.87
N GLU A 89 -7.28 -3.50 -9.57
CA GLU A 89 -7.15 -4.83 -8.95
C GLU A 89 -8.15 -5.83 -9.57
N GLY A 90 -9.41 -5.44 -9.78
CA GLY A 90 -10.42 -6.27 -10.42
C GLY A 90 -10.05 -6.62 -11.87
N LEU A 91 -9.59 -5.65 -12.66
CA LEU A 91 -9.11 -5.88 -14.03
C LEU A 91 -7.91 -6.84 -14.07
N CYS A 92 -6.91 -6.61 -13.18
CA CYS A 92 -5.74 -7.48 -13.11
C CYS A 92 -6.12 -8.92 -12.72
N LEU A 93 -7.07 -9.07 -11.79
CA LEU A 93 -7.54 -10.38 -11.34
C LEU A 93 -8.29 -11.13 -12.46
N ASP A 94 -9.21 -10.47 -13.17
CA ASP A 94 -9.90 -11.06 -14.34
C ASP A 94 -8.89 -11.57 -15.37
N MET A 95 -7.90 -10.74 -15.71
CA MET A 95 -6.85 -11.14 -16.64
C MET A 95 -5.99 -12.29 -16.10
N ALA A 96 -5.70 -12.31 -14.79
CA ALA A 96 -4.91 -13.37 -14.16
C ALA A 96 -5.67 -14.71 -14.18
N ILE A 97 -6.96 -14.71 -13.90
CA ILE A 97 -7.81 -15.90 -13.97
C ILE A 97 -7.84 -16.48 -15.41
N LYS A 98 -7.87 -15.63 -16.42
CA LYS A 98 -7.90 -16.06 -17.84
C LYS A 98 -6.55 -16.58 -18.34
N LYS A 99 -5.42 -16.12 -17.78
CA LYS A 99 -4.09 -16.36 -18.33
C LYS A 99 -3.18 -17.21 -17.41
N GLY A 100 -3.46 -17.24 -16.13
CA GLY A 100 -2.62 -17.90 -15.14
C GLY A 100 -2.66 -19.42 -15.26
N GLY A 101 -1.51 -20.07 -15.11
CA GLY A 101 -1.37 -21.54 -15.09
C GLY A 101 -1.09 -22.07 -13.70
N ASP A 102 -0.82 -23.38 -13.59
CA ASP A 102 -0.64 -24.12 -12.35
C ASP A 102 0.39 -23.50 -11.40
N PHE A 103 1.48 -22.95 -11.95
CA PHE A 103 2.51 -22.28 -11.15
C PHE A 103 1.99 -21.00 -10.49
N TRP A 104 1.12 -20.26 -11.16
CA TRP A 104 0.45 -19.11 -10.58
C TRP A 104 -0.52 -19.53 -9.46
N GLU A 105 -1.31 -20.59 -9.65
CA GLU A 105 -2.20 -21.13 -8.62
C GLU A 105 -1.43 -21.58 -7.38
N SER A 106 -0.29 -22.25 -7.55
CA SER A 106 0.55 -22.68 -6.44
C SER A 106 1.07 -21.51 -5.61
N LYS A 107 1.40 -20.38 -6.23
CA LYS A 107 1.78 -19.14 -5.52
C LYS A 107 0.64 -18.58 -4.68
N ILE A 108 -0.58 -18.57 -5.20
CA ILE A 108 -1.76 -18.08 -4.48
C ILE A 108 -2.01 -18.94 -3.24
N ILE A 109 -1.98 -20.26 -3.39
CA ILE A 109 -2.19 -21.21 -2.29
C ILE A 109 -1.13 -21.01 -1.20
N ALA A 110 0.14 -20.90 -1.59
CA ALA A 110 1.25 -20.67 -0.65
C ALA A 110 1.10 -19.33 0.10
N ALA A 111 0.82 -18.24 -0.61
CA ALA A 111 0.66 -16.92 -0.01
C ALA A 111 -0.56 -16.86 0.92
N SER A 112 -1.69 -17.44 0.52
CA SER A 112 -2.90 -17.55 1.35
C SER A 112 -2.64 -18.35 2.63
N HIS A 113 -1.96 -19.49 2.53
CA HIS A 113 -1.59 -20.30 3.69
C HIS A 113 -0.71 -19.52 4.68
N LEU A 114 0.32 -18.83 4.18
CA LEU A 114 1.23 -18.07 5.03
C LEU A 114 0.54 -16.90 5.73
N LEU A 115 -0.36 -16.19 5.04
CA LEU A 115 -1.16 -15.12 5.62
C LEU A 115 -2.11 -15.67 6.69
N ALA A 116 -2.86 -16.73 6.38
CA ALA A 116 -3.82 -17.35 7.30
C ALA A 116 -3.14 -17.90 8.55
N LYS A 117 -1.97 -18.52 8.40
CA LYS A 117 -1.17 -19.03 9.53
C LYS A 117 -0.74 -17.88 10.45
N TYR A 118 -0.27 -16.77 9.89
CA TYR A 118 0.20 -15.61 10.66
C TYR A 118 -0.95 -14.86 11.36
N SER A 119 -2.10 -14.74 10.70
CA SER A 119 -3.30 -14.11 11.27
C SER A 119 -3.88 -14.84 12.50
N LYS A 120 -3.41 -16.06 12.79
CA LYS A 120 -3.78 -16.85 13.99
C LYS A 120 -2.73 -16.77 15.10
N SER A 121 -1.64 -16.01 14.92
CA SER A 121 -0.59 -15.87 15.91
C SER A 121 -1.10 -15.07 17.11
N GLU A 122 -0.65 -15.39 18.32
CA GLU A 122 -1.00 -14.65 19.55
C GLU A 122 -0.45 -13.22 19.54
N ASN A 123 0.70 -13.02 18.90
CA ASN A 123 1.34 -11.72 18.77
C ASN A 123 1.52 -11.41 17.28
N ILE A 124 0.70 -10.51 16.76
CA ILE A 124 0.75 -10.08 15.36
C ILE A 124 1.59 -8.80 15.27
N ASP A 125 2.76 -8.90 14.63
CA ASP A 125 3.50 -7.75 14.16
C ASP A 125 2.82 -7.15 12.93
N MET A 126 2.58 -5.84 12.95
CA MET A 126 1.76 -5.16 11.95
C MET A 126 2.47 -5.09 10.59
N ASP A 127 3.77 -4.89 10.59
CA ASP A 127 4.55 -4.78 9.35
C ASP A 127 4.65 -6.15 8.67
N GLU A 128 4.87 -7.22 9.44
CA GLU A 128 4.91 -8.58 8.91
C GLU A 128 3.54 -9.02 8.39
N TRP A 129 2.44 -8.67 9.09
CA TRP A 129 1.10 -8.95 8.60
C TRP A 129 0.82 -8.21 7.26
N GLN A 130 1.20 -6.93 7.17
CA GLN A 130 1.08 -6.16 5.93
C GLN A 130 1.87 -6.77 4.78
N ASN A 131 3.10 -7.24 5.02
CA ASN A 131 3.93 -7.85 4.01
C ASN A 131 3.30 -9.15 3.47
N ARG A 132 2.74 -9.99 4.35
CA ARG A 132 2.04 -11.21 3.94
C ARG A 132 0.73 -10.91 3.20
N HIS A 133 -0.03 -9.95 3.68
CA HIS A 133 -1.24 -9.48 3.02
C HIS A 133 -0.95 -8.92 1.62
N PHE A 134 0.08 -8.09 1.49
CA PHE A 134 0.54 -7.60 0.19
C PHE A 134 0.94 -8.74 -0.74
N SER A 135 1.74 -9.71 -0.23
CA SER A 135 2.20 -10.87 -1.01
C SER A 135 1.04 -11.73 -1.51
N PHE A 136 -0.03 -11.88 -0.73
CA PHE A 136 -1.23 -12.58 -1.16
C PHE A 136 -1.94 -11.85 -2.31
N HIS A 137 -2.18 -10.55 -2.16
CA HIS A 137 -2.80 -9.74 -3.24
C HIS A 137 -1.93 -9.68 -4.50
N GLU A 138 -0.61 -9.64 -4.35
CA GLU A 138 0.32 -9.70 -5.48
C GLU A 138 0.23 -11.05 -6.19
N ALA A 139 0.20 -12.15 -5.44
CA ALA A 139 0.04 -13.49 -6.00
C ALA A 139 -1.25 -13.62 -6.81
N LEU A 140 -2.39 -13.13 -6.29
CA LEU A 140 -3.68 -13.16 -7.00
C LEU A 140 -3.61 -12.55 -8.39
N VAL A 141 -2.97 -11.39 -8.53
CA VAL A 141 -2.96 -10.65 -9.80
C VAL A 141 -1.73 -10.92 -10.67
N SER A 142 -0.72 -11.66 -10.17
CA SER A 142 0.55 -11.88 -10.89
C SER A 142 0.37 -12.62 -12.23
N GLY A 143 -0.71 -13.41 -12.39
CA GLY A 143 -1.06 -14.09 -13.63
C GLY A 143 -1.55 -13.17 -14.76
N CYS A 144 -1.81 -11.88 -14.50
CA CYS A 144 -2.33 -10.97 -15.52
C CYS A 144 -1.34 -10.71 -16.66
N ASN A 145 -0.04 -10.91 -16.43
CA ASN A 145 1.04 -10.76 -17.41
C ASN A 145 1.06 -9.39 -18.11
N SER A 146 0.74 -8.31 -17.37
CA SER A 146 0.76 -6.94 -17.88
C SER A 146 1.67 -6.05 -17.04
N PRO A 147 2.93 -5.83 -17.44
CA PRO A 147 3.86 -4.95 -16.70
C PRO A 147 3.32 -3.52 -16.49
N ARG A 148 2.53 -3.01 -17.44
CA ARG A 148 1.94 -1.67 -17.34
C ARG A 148 0.85 -1.57 -16.28
N LEU A 149 -0.05 -2.55 -16.23
CA LEU A 149 -1.06 -2.61 -15.17
C LEU A 149 -0.42 -2.81 -13.80
N PHE A 150 0.65 -3.61 -13.71
CA PHE A 150 1.42 -3.75 -12.47
C PHE A 150 2.02 -2.43 -11.99
N GLN A 151 2.59 -1.62 -12.88
CA GLN A 151 3.11 -0.29 -12.53
C GLN A 151 2.02 0.64 -11.99
N ILE A 152 0.85 0.68 -12.66
CA ILE A 152 -0.31 1.48 -12.24
C ILE A 152 -0.81 1.00 -10.86
N ARG A 153 -1.00 -0.32 -10.72
CA ARG A 153 -1.41 -0.96 -9.47
C ARG A 153 -0.47 -0.62 -8.32
N GLN A 154 0.84 -0.74 -8.55
CA GLN A 154 1.86 -0.44 -7.55
C GLN A 154 1.82 1.02 -7.11
N SER A 155 1.68 1.95 -8.06
CA SER A 155 1.54 3.38 -7.76
C SER A 155 0.31 3.66 -6.89
N LEU A 156 -0.85 3.08 -7.22
CA LEU A 156 -2.08 3.24 -6.44
C LEU A 156 -1.96 2.59 -5.05
N TYR A 157 -1.30 1.44 -4.95
CA TYR A 157 -1.01 0.79 -3.68
C TYR A 157 -0.14 1.68 -2.77
N GLU A 158 0.95 2.24 -3.30
CA GLU A 158 1.84 3.15 -2.56
C GLU A 158 1.10 4.40 -2.09
N LYS A 159 0.29 5.03 -2.94
CA LYS A 159 -0.53 6.20 -2.59
C LYS A 159 -1.55 5.88 -1.49
N SER A 160 -2.14 4.68 -1.51
CA SER A 160 -3.10 4.26 -0.48
C SER A 160 -2.45 3.90 0.87
N THR A 161 -1.12 3.70 0.92
CA THR A 161 -0.43 3.18 2.12
C THR A 161 -0.60 4.09 3.33
N ARG A 162 -0.53 5.40 3.15
CA ARG A 162 -0.73 6.39 4.24
C ARG A 162 -2.13 6.30 4.87
N TYR A 163 -3.15 6.05 4.06
CA TYR A 163 -4.53 5.84 4.54
C TYR A 163 -4.69 4.48 5.19
N ARG A 164 -4.06 3.45 4.60
CA ARG A 164 -4.12 2.08 5.13
C ARG A 164 -3.57 1.96 6.54
N ASN A 165 -2.52 2.71 6.88
CA ASN A 165 -1.99 2.70 8.24
C ASN A 165 -3.01 3.21 9.28
N LEU A 166 -3.84 4.18 8.93
CA LEU A 166 -4.96 4.63 9.78
C LEU A 166 -6.00 3.51 10.00
N TRP A 167 -6.25 2.70 8.95
CA TRP A 167 -7.14 1.54 9.04
C TRP A 167 -6.53 0.41 9.88
N LEU A 168 -5.24 0.12 9.70
CA LEU A 168 -4.57 -0.98 10.39
C LEU A 168 -4.51 -0.79 11.89
N GLN A 169 -4.21 0.42 12.37
CA GLN A 169 -4.16 0.74 13.79
C GLN A 169 -5.45 0.34 14.53
N GLU A 170 -6.61 0.40 13.86
CA GLU A 170 -7.90 0.04 14.46
C GLU A 170 -8.32 -1.42 14.22
N ASN A 171 -7.82 -2.07 13.19
CA ASN A 171 -8.39 -3.32 12.71
C ASN A 171 -7.52 -4.56 12.97
N VAL A 172 -6.20 -4.44 13.01
CA VAL A 172 -5.33 -5.58 13.33
C VAL A 172 -5.45 -5.98 14.82
N THR A 173 -5.80 -5.03 15.67
CA THR A 173 -6.07 -5.28 17.10
C THR A 173 -7.48 -5.82 17.39
N ASN A 174 -8.38 -5.81 16.37
CA ASN A 174 -9.74 -6.32 16.50
C ASN A 174 -9.85 -7.70 15.83
N TYR A 175 -9.92 -8.74 16.65
CA TYR A 175 -9.97 -10.12 16.22
C TYR A 175 -11.11 -10.42 15.22
N ASP A 176 -12.31 -9.92 15.46
CA ASP A 176 -13.47 -10.20 14.60
C ASP A 176 -13.29 -9.61 13.21
N ARG A 177 -12.73 -8.41 13.12
CA ARG A 177 -12.43 -7.75 11.82
C ARG A 177 -11.30 -8.45 11.09
N LEU A 178 -10.27 -8.87 11.80
CA LEU A 178 -9.17 -9.64 11.22
C LEU A 178 -9.67 -10.98 10.68
N GLN A 179 -10.55 -11.66 11.41
CA GLN A 179 -11.18 -12.91 10.99
C GLN A 179 -12.10 -12.71 9.77
N ALA A 180 -12.92 -11.64 9.75
CA ALA A 180 -13.75 -11.31 8.60
C ALA A 180 -12.89 -11.06 7.35
N ASN A 181 -11.82 -10.29 7.48
CA ASN A 181 -10.87 -10.03 6.40
C ASN A 181 -10.23 -11.34 5.89
N GLN A 182 -9.82 -12.23 6.81
CA GLN A 182 -9.27 -13.53 6.44
C GLN A 182 -10.29 -14.42 5.70
N ASN A 183 -11.56 -14.39 6.07
CA ASN A 183 -12.61 -15.14 5.38
C ASN A 183 -12.80 -14.63 3.92
N GLU A 184 -12.71 -13.31 3.71
CA GLU A 184 -12.74 -12.73 2.36
C GLU A 184 -11.56 -13.22 1.52
N HIS A 185 -10.34 -13.29 2.09
CA HIS A 185 -9.15 -13.82 1.39
C HIS A 185 -9.32 -15.29 1.00
N VAL A 186 -9.88 -16.12 1.87
CA VAL A 186 -10.16 -17.52 1.55
C VAL A 186 -11.19 -17.62 0.43
N ALA A 187 -12.27 -16.84 0.48
CA ALA A 187 -13.27 -16.81 -0.58
C ALA A 187 -12.69 -16.35 -1.92
N LEU A 188 -11.83 -15.32 -1.94
CA LEU A 188 -11.11 -14.89 -3.13
C LEU A 188 -10.26 -16.01 -3.71
N MET A 189 -9.47 -16.70 -2.87
CA MET A 189 -8.64 -17.81 -3.32
C MET A 189 -9.50 -18.91 -3.96
N VAL A 190 -10.61 -19.31 -3.34
CA VAL A 190 -11.51 -20.35 -3.88
C VAL A 190 -12.04 -19.96 -5.25
N LEU A 191 -12.64 -18.75 -5.38
CA LEU A 191 -13.18 -18.26 -6.65
C LEU A 191 -12.12 -18.21 -7.77
N VAL A 192 -10.89 -17.83 -7.40
CA VAL A 192 -9.78 -17.76 -8.35
C VAL A 192 -9.35 -19.15 -8.84
N LEU A 193 -9.25 -20.12 -7.94
CA LEU A 193 -8.89 -21.50 -8.28
C LEU A 193 -10.01 -22.21 -9.09
N GLU A 194 -11.27 -21.87 -8.84
CA GLU A 194 -12.43 -22.32 -9.61
C GLU A 194 -12.58 -21.58 -10.96
N ARG A 195 -11.71 -20.60 -11.23
CA ARG A 195 -11.76 -19.77 -12.45
C ARG A 195 -13.06 -18.96 -12.59
N ASP A 196 -13.76 -18.69 -11.50
CA ASP A 196 -14.99 -17.91 -11.52
C ASP A 196 -14.69 -16.40 -11.47
N SER A 197 -14.39 -15.85 -12.64
CA SER A 197 -13.86 -14.49 -12.81
C SER A 197 -14.83 -13.40 -12.34
N ILE A 198 -16.13 -13.52 -12.65
CA ILE A 198 -17.12 -12.44 -12.36
C ILE A 198 -17.30 -12.24 -10.85
N PRO A 199 -17.58 -13.26 -10.02
CA PRO A 199 -17.68 -13.06 -8.58
C PRO A 199 -16.33 -12.76 -7.95
N ALA A 200 -15.21 -13.32 -8.44
CA ALA A 200 -13.88 -12.99 -7.94
C ALA A 200 -13.56 -11.49 -8.13
N GLN A 201 -13.88 -10.93 -9.30
CA GLN A 201 -13.71 -9.51 -9.57
C GLN A 201 -14.57 -8.63 -8.65
N LYS A 202 -15.84 -8.97 -8.48
CA LYS A 202 -16.75 -8.23 -7.58
C LYS A 202 -16.26 -8.27 -6.14
N LEU A 203 -15.79 -9.44 -5.69
CA LEU A 203 -15.33 -9.62 -4.32
C LEU A 203 -14.04 -8.82 -4.04
N ILE A 204 -13.04 -8.85 -4.95
CA ILE A 204 -11.80 -8.08 -4.75
C ILE A 204 -12.07 -6.57 -4.81
N GLU A 205 -12.97 -6.11 -5.70
CA GLU A 205 -13.35 -4.70 -5.76
C GLU A 205 -14.00 -4.24 -4.43
N ALA A 206 -14.91 -5.02 -3.88
CA ALA A 206 -15.54 -4.75 -2.59
C ALA A 206 -14.53 -4.80 -1.45
N HIS A 207 -13.69 -5.83 -1.42
CA HIS A 207 -12.63 -6.02 -0.41
C HIS A 207 -11.68 -4.82 -0.34
N ILE A 208 -11.22 -4.32 -1.49
CA ILE A 208 -10.34 -3.14 -1.55
C ILE A 208 -11.04 -1.89 -1.02
N MET A 209 -12.36 -1.77 -1.15
CA MET A 209 -13.13 -0.62 -0.65
C MET A 209 -13.47 -0.71 0.85
N THR A 210 -13.37 -1.88 1.48
CA THR A 210 -13.72 -2.09 2.91
C THR A 210 -13.06 -1.08 3.86
N PRO A 211 -11.77 -0.70 3.72
CA PRO A 211 -11.12 0.26 4.61
C PRO A 211 -11.71 1.68 4.55
N VAL A 212 -12.31 2.06 3.41
CA VAL A 212 -12.68 3.47 3.14
C VAL A 212 -13.62 4.03 4.19
N GLU A 213 -14.68 3.31 4.53
CA GLU A 213 -15.68 3.80 5.50
C GLU A 213 -15.12 3.91 6.92
N ILE A 214 -14.17 3.06 7.28
CA ILE A 214 -13.51 3.11 8.58
C ILE A 214 -12.57 4.31 8.65
N ILE A 215 -11.76 4.50 7.61
CA ILE A 215 -10.83 5.62 7.53
C ILE A 215 -11.57 6.95 7.49
N LYS A 216 -12.69 7.05 6.74
CA LYS A 216 -13.54 8.26 6.72
C LYS A 216 -14.01 8.65 8.11
N LYS A 217 -14.50 7.67 8.91
CA LYS A 217 -14.97 7.93 10.29
C LYS A 217 -13.85 8.50 11.16
N ASN A 218 -12.61 8.07 10.95
CA ASN A 218 -11.46 8.56 11.71
C ASN A 218 -11.03 9.96 11.29
N LEU A 219 -11.02 10.23 9.97
CA LEU A 219 -10.69 11.56 9.44
C LEU A 219 -11.71 12.63 9.83
N ILE A 220 -12.97 12.26 10.10
CA ILE A 220 -13.99 13.21 10.56
C ILE A 220 -13.82 13.52 12.06
N LYS A 221 -13.23 12.61 12.85
CA LYS A 221 -13.04 12.78 14.29
C LYS A 221 -11.74 13.51 14.66
N ALA A 222 -10.79 13.60 13.75
CA ALA A 222 -9.48 14.25 13.94
C ALA A 222 -9.53 15.72 13.52
#